data_24118016f83b066bba67f6d155241864
#
_entry.id   24118016f83b066bba67f6d155241864
#
_cell.length_a   1.000
_cell.length_b   1.000
_cell.length_c   1.000
_cell.angle_alpha   90.00
_cell.angle_beta   90.00
_cell.angle_gamma   90.00
#
_symmetry.space_group_name_H-M   'P 1'
#
loop_
_entity.id
_entity.type
_entity.pdbx_description
1 polymer ?
#
loop_
_entity_poly.entity_id
_entity_poly.type
_entity_poly.pdbx_seq_one_letter_code
_entity_poly.pdbx_strand_id
1 'polypeptide(L)'
;MKIVRWIAVVAIGAASVGAGRPQSAKRSDVAQELVGTWSLESRRDRTSEGTTEIEPSLGETPMGLLVYDAKGHVAAQLMKRDRSTVTVAEPSTQNSGGTNSSAGTGSYDAYFGTYTVDAQAGTVTHHLDAALAPADVGRSLTRHVELKADVLTLSFQTTVGNGALVTRVIVWRRVA
;
A
#
# COMPACT_ATOMS: atom_id res chain seq x y z
N MET A 1 -21.77 69.66 -43.11
CA MET A 1 -20.71 68.73 -42.76
C MET A 1 -21.11 68.10 -41.43
N LYS A 2 -21.68 66.87 -41.41
CA LYS A 2 -22.18 66.20 -40.21
C LYS A 2 -21.16 65.07 -39.78
N ILE A 3 -20.55 65.24 -38.65
CA ILE A 3 -19.58 64.26 -38.07
C ILE A 3 -20.37 63.22 -37.32
N VAL A 4 -20.33 61.94 -37.76
CA VAL A 4 -20.89 60.81 -37.10
C VAL A 4 -19.82 60.18 -36.17
N ARG A 5 -20.03 60.22 -34.86
CA ARG A 5 -19.16 59.56 -33.86
C ARG A 5 -19.64 58.15 -33.69
N TRP A 6 -18.77 57.15 -33.95
CA TRP A 6 -19.00 55.75 -33.60
C TRP A 6 -18.57 55.50 -32.15
N ILE A 7 -19.47 54.99 -31.35
CA ILE A 7 -19.17 54.53 -29.98
C ILE A 7 -18.88 53.01 -30.09
N ALA A 8 -17.65 52.63 -29.76
CA ALA A 8 -17.27 51.22 -29.67
C ALA A 8 -17.69 50.69 -28.26
N VAL A 9 -18.56 49.71 -28.26
CA VAL A 9 -18.94 49.00 -27.04
C VAL A 9 -17.94 47.83 -26.85
N VAL A 10 -17.10 47.95 -25.81
CA VAL A 10 -16.19 46.86 -25.39
C VAL A 10 -16.98 45.93 -24.48
N ALA A 11 -17.27 44.74 -24.94
CA ALA A 11 -17.83 43.67 -24.11
C ALA A 11 -16.71 43.01 -23.29
N ILE A 12 -16.73 43.23 -21.99
CA ILE A 12 -15.82 42.52 -21.04
C ILE A 12 -16.44 41.16 -20.76
N GLY A 13 -15.87 40.13 -21.40
CA GLY A 13 -16.19 38.73 -21.09
C GLY A 13 -15.63 38.33 -19.72
N ALA A 14 -16.49 38.04 -18.78
CA ALA A 14 -16.08 37.45 -17.50
C ALA A 14 -15.69 35.99 -17.74
N ALA A 15 -14.40 35.69 -17.69
CA ALA A 15 -13.90 34.33 -17.63
C ALA A 15 -14.18 33.77 -16.22
N SER A 16 -15.11 32.83 -16.13
CA SER A 16 -15.31 32.04 -14.92
C SER A 16 -14.12 31.10 -14.71
N VAL A 17 -13.21 31.45 -13.78
CA VAL A 17 -12.16 30.57 -13.30
C VAL A 17 -12.86 29.48 -12.47
N GLY A 18 -13.01 28.31 -13.03
CA GLY A 18 -13.45 27.13 -12.30
C GLY A 18 -12.45 26.85 -11.17
N ALA A 19 -12.87 27.05 -9.93
CA ALA A 19 -12.07 26.71 -8.75
C ALA A 19 -11.91 25.20 -8.70
N GLY A 20 -10.81 24.70 -9.26
CA GLY A 20 -10.37 23.32 -9.06
C GLY A 20 -10.18 23.10 -7.57
N ARG A 21 -10.83 22.06 -7.03
CA ARG A 21 -10.70 21.65 -5.63
C ARG A 21 -9.22 21.47 -5.30
N PRO A 22 -8.68 22.10 -4.26
CA PRO A 22 -7.24 22.06 -4.02
C PRO A 22 -6.78 20.61 -3.79
N GLN A 23 -5.71 20.23 -4.45
CA GLN A 23 -5.10 18.90 -4.41
C GLN A 23 -4.69 18.47 -2.96
N SER A 24 -4.56 19.43 -2.04
CA SER A 24 -4.31 19.20 -0.61
C SER A 24 -5.48 18.52 0.11
N ALA A 25 -6.74 18.79 -0.28
CA ALA A 25 -7.91 18.12 0.32
C ALA A 25 -7.93 16.62 0.01
N LYS A 26 -7.49 16.22 -1.20
CA LYS A 26 -7.39 14.81 -1.60
C LYS A 26 -6.24 14.08 -0.89
N ARG A 27 -5.24 14.80 -0.38
CA ARG A 27 -4.08 14.25 0.34
C ARG A 27 -4.39 13.88 1.79
N SER A 28 -5.23 14.67 2.47
CA SER A 28 -5.66 14.35 3.83
C SER A 28 -6.62 13.16 3.88
N ASP A 29 -7.37 12.91 2.80
CA ASP A 29 -8.37 11.85 2.75
C ASP A 29 -7.72 10.45 2.78
N VAL A 30 -6.66 10.18 1.99
CA VAL A 30 -6.03 8.85 1.93
C VAL A 30 -5.45 8.41 3.27
N ALA A 31 -4.77 9.31 3.99
CA ALA A 31 -4.20 8.98 5.30
C ALA A 31 -5.29 8.68 6.34
N GLN A 32 -6.39 9.42 6.30
CA GLN A 32 -7.54 9.17 7.18
C GLN A 32 -8.29 7.90 6.79
N GLU A 33 -8.44 7.65 5.50
CA GLU A 33 -9.10 6.47 4.98
C GLU A 33 -8.33 5.16 5.24
N LEU A 34 -6.99 5.22 5.38
CA LEU A 34 -6.18 4.07 5.80
C LEU A 34 -6.44 3.67 7.25
N VAL A 35 -6.76 4.64 8.13
CA VAL A 35 -6.98 4.35 9.56
C VAL A 35 -8.07 3.30 9.75
N GLY A 36 -7.75 2.26 10.50
CA GLY A 36 -8.66 1.16 10.78
C GLY A 36 -7.96 -0.19 10.87
N THR A 37 -8.78 -1.21 10.96
CA THR A 37 -8.36 -2.61 11.02
C THR A 37 -8.76 -3.31 9.73
N TRP A 38 -7.84 -4.09 9.19
CA TRP A 38 -7.95 -4.73 7.89
C TRP A 38 -7.65 -6.22 8.00
N SER A 39 -8.52 -7.06 7.46
CA SER A 39 -8.36 -8.51 7.37
C SER A 39 -7.75 -8.89 6.03
N LEU A 40 -6.77 -9.79 6.01
CA LEU A 40 -6.10 -10.25 4.80
C LEU A 40 -7.04 -11.14 3.98
N GLU A 41 -7.25 -10.80 2.69
CA GLU A 41 -8.00 -11.61 1.74
C GLU A 41 -7.08 -12.45 0.85
N SER A 42 -6.02 -11.84 0.32
CA SER A 42 -5.10 -12.55 -0.57
C SER A 42 -3.72 -11.91 -0.61
N ARG A 43 -2.71 -12.72 -0.98
CA ARG A 43 -1.36 -12.30 -1.36
C ARG A 43 -0.97 -13.04 -2.63
N ARG A 44 -0.69 -12.30 -3.68
CA ARG A 44 -0.40 -12.82 -5.02
C ARG A 44 0.86 -12.16 -5.58
N ASP A 45 1.56 -12.87 -6.42
CA ASP A 45 2.69 -12.34 -7.18
C ASP A 45 2.31 -12.27 -8.67
N ARG A 46 2.48 -11.10 -9.27
CA ARG A 46 2.26 -10.88 -10.70
C ARG A 46 3.61 -10.77 -11.40
N THR A 47 3.85 -11.65 -12.35
CA THR A 47 5.06 -11.68 -13.16
C THR A 47 5.12 -10.52 -14.16
N SER A 48 6.29 -10.30 -14.76
CA SER A 48 6.47 -9.34 -15.88
C SER A 48 5.63 -9.66 -17.11
N GLU A 49 5.25 -10.93 -17.29
CA GLU A 49 4.40 -11.42 -18.38
C GLU A 49 2.90 -11.21 -18.09
N GLY A 50 2.56 -10.71 -16.88
CA GLY A 50 1.18 -10.45 -16.47
C GLY A 50 0.47 -11.62 -15.82
N THR A 51 1.12 -12.78 -15.69
CA THR A 51 0.56 -13.95 -14.98
C THR A 51 0.48 -13.65 -13.50
N THR A 52 -0.64 -14.02 -12.86
CA THR A 52 -0.83 -13.89 -11.41
C THR A 52 -0.75 -15.26 -10.75
N GLU A 53 0.17 -15.39 -9.80
CA GLU A 53 0.46 -16.64 -9.10
C GLU A 53 0.16 -16.49 -7.61
N ILE A 54 -0.10 -17.63 -6.95
CA ILE A 54 -0.22 -17.71 -5.49
C ILE A 54 1.17 -17.47 -4.90
N GLU A 55 1.28 -16.55 -3.95
CA GLU A 55 2.51 -16.40 -3.18
C GLU A 55 2.68 -17.61 -2.25
N PRO A 56 3.74 -18.41 -2.43
CA PRO A 56 3.78 -19.76 -1.85
C PRO A 56 3.92 -19.80 -0.32
N SER A 57 4.51 -18.78 0.30
CA SER A 57 4.76 -18.79 1.75
C SER A 57 3.46 -18.70 2.56
N LEU A 58 2.44 -18.00 2.06
CA LEU A 58 1.16 -17.84 2.73
C LEU A 58 0.04 -18.67 2.10
N GLY A 59 0.22 -19.14 0.85
CA GLY A 59 -0.73 -20.00 0.16
C GLY A 59 -1.98 -19.27 -0.36
N GLU A 60 -2.98 -20.05 -0.76
CA GLU A 60 -4.16 -19.57 -1.46
C GLU A 60 -5.11 -18.75 -0.57
N THR A 61 -5.30 -19.18 0.65
CA THR A 61 -6.24 -18.57 1.62
C THR A 61 -5.50 -18.11 2.87
N PRO A 62 -4.67 -17.07 2.79
CA PRO A 62 -3.91 -16.59 3.94
C PRO A 62 -4.83 -16.03 5.03
N MET A 63 -4.27 -15.83 6.22
CA MET A 63 -4.88 -15.08 7.30
C MET A 63 -3.97 -13.91 7.67
N GLY A 64 -4.56 -12.82 8.14
CA GLY A 64 -3.75 -11.69 8.60
C GLY A 64 -4.59 -10.55 9.12
N LEU A 65 -3.92 -9.70 9.86
CA LEU A 65 -4.46 -8.46 10.37
C LEU A 65 -3.46 -7.34 10.10
N LEU A 66 -3.96 -6.22 9.58
CA LEU A 66 -3.22 -4.99 9.41
C LEU A 66 -3.98 -3.88 10.14
N VAL A 67 -3.30 -3.13 10.97
CA VAL A 67 -3.88 -2.02 11.72
C VAL A 67 -3.09 -0.76 11.41
N TYR A 68 -3.82 0.30 11.07
CA TYR A 68 -3.30 1.67 11.03
C TYR A 68 -4.05 2.50 12.06
N ASP A 69 -3.34 3.14 12.98
CA ASP A 69 -3.97 4.05 13.93
C ASP A 69 -3.88 5.51 13.45
N ALA A 70 -4.70 6.37 14.04
CA ALA A 70 -4.74 7.79 13.71
C ALA A 70 -3.51 8.58 14.19
N LYS A 71 -2.61 7.95 14.94
CA LYS A 71 -1.38 8.56 15.46
C LYS A 71 -0.15 8.20 14.64
N GLY A 72 -0.34 7.43 13.55
CA GLY A 72 0.74 7.05 12.64
C GLY A 72 1.43 5.74 13.00
N HIS A 73 0.82 4.87 13.82
CA HIS A 73 1.35 3.54 14.08
C HIS A 73 0.74 2.50 13.15
N VAL A 74 1.55 1.51 12.79
CA VAL A 74 1.18 0.35 11.98
C VAL A 74 1.57 -0.94 12.68
N ALA A 75 0.69 -1.94 12.59
CA ALA A 75 1.01 -3.32 12.95
C ALA A 75 0.44 -4.28 11.90
N ALA A 76 1.24 -5.24 11.47
CA ALA A 76 0.85 -6.23 10.48
C ALA A 76 1.22 -7.64 10.94
N GLN A 77 0.31 -8.56 10.71
CA GLN A 77 0.50 -10.00 10.93
C GLN A 77 -0.09 -10.74 9.73
N LEU A 78 0.69 -11.63 9.14
CA LEU A 78 0.30 -12.42 7.99
C LEU A 78 0.73 -13.86 8.20
N MET A 79 -0.15 -14.81 7.91
CA MET A 79 0.21 -16.22 8.04
C MET A 79 -0.53 -17.10 7.04
N LYS A 80 0.06 -18.26 6.74
CA LYS A 80 -0.62 -19.36 6.11
C LYS A 80 -1.72 -19.88 7.02
N ARG A 81 -2.92 -20.11 6.49
CA ARG A 81 -4.07 -20.57 7.30
C ARG A 81 -3.83 -21.92 7.95
N ASP A 82 -3.34 -22.87 7.16
CA ASP A 82 -2.96 -24.20 7.69
C ASP A 82 -1.44 -24.29 7.83
N ARG A 83 -0.99 -24.34 9.08
CA ARG A 83 0.41 -24.49 9.47
C ARG A 83 0.71 -25.81 10.13
N SER A 84 -0.20 -26.78 10.09
CA SER A 84 -0.06 -28.08 10.77
C SER A 84 1.16 -28.88 10.30
N THR A 85 1.59 -28.67 9.04
CA THR A 85 2.76 -29.33 8.44
C THR A 85 3.99 -28.42 8.35
N VAL A 86 3.90 -27.18 8.86
CA VAL A 86 5.02 -26.24 8.78
C VAL A 86 6.01 -26.56 9.89
N THR A 87 7.20 -26.98 9.52
CA THR A 87 8.33 -27.05 10.45
C THR A 87 8.82 -25.62 10.69
N VAL A 88 8.79 -25.18 11.95
CA VAL A 88 9.43 -23.93 12.35
C VAL A 88 10.93 -24.20 12.33
N ALA A 89 11.56 -23.95 11.18
CA ALA A 89 13.00 -23.90 11.10
C ALA A 89 13.49 -22.70 11.89
N GLU A 90 14.69 -22.80 12.46
CA GLU A 90 15.41 -21.64 13.00
C GLU A 90 15.28 -20.46 11.99
N PRO A 91 15.19 -19.19 12.48
CA PRO A 91 15.04 -18.05 11.63
C PRO A 91 16.07 -18.12 10.51
N SER A 92 15.61 -18.44 9.31
CA SER A 92 16.54 -18.46 8.18
C SER A 92 17.04 -17.05 7.99
N THR A 93 18.35 -16.86 7.98
CA THR A 93 18.99 -15.64 7.53
C THR A 93 18.71 -15.36 6.05
N GLN A 94 18.00 -16.28 5.38
CA GLN A 94 17.53 -16.08 4.02
C GLN A 94 16.31 -15.17 4.03
N ASN A 95 16.60 -13.95 3.69
CA ASN A 95 15.61 -12.94 3.38
C ASN A 95 14.69 -13.48 2.26
N SER A 96 13.55 -14.06 2.60
CA SER A 96 12.54 -14.48 1.62
C SER A 96 11.83 -13.28 0.99
N GLY A 97 12.15 -12.09 1.45
CA GLY A 97 11.64 -10.83 0.93
C GLY A 97 12.73 -10.06 0.22
N GLY A 98 12.51 -9.63 -1.01
CA GLY A 98 13.33 -8.62 -1.67
C GLY A 98 13.38 -7.32 -0.86
N THR A 99 14.05 -6.31 -1.39
CA THR A 99 14.31 -5.01 -0.73
C THR A 99 13.10 -4.38 -0.05
N ASN A 100 11.88 -4.74 -0.44
CA ASN A 100 10.63 -4.09 -0.03
C ASN A 100 9.62 -5.07 0.62
N SER A 101 10.05 -6.24 1.03
CA SER A 101 9.22 -7.23 1.73
C SER A 101 9.85 -7.59 3.07
N SER A 102 9.01 -7.81 4.09
CA SER A 102 9.42 -8.40 5.36
C SER A 102 9.65 -9.91 5.20
N ALA A 103 10.49 -10.48 6.04
CA ALA A 103 10.76 -11.90 6.08
C ALA A 103 9.92 -12.58 7.16
N GLY A 104 9.33 -13.73 6.81
CA GLY A 104 8.56 -14.56 7.72
C GLY A 104 9.33 -15.79 8.18
N THR A 105 8.86 -16.40 9.25
CA THR A 105 9.35 -17.68 9.77
C THR A 105 8.19 -18.65 9.90
N GLY A 106 8.36 -19.87 9.41
CA GLY A 106 7.33 -20.89 9.49
C GLY A 106 5.99 -20.45 8.88
N SER A 107 6.01 -19.77 7.74
CA SER A 107 4.83 -19.22 7.07
C SER A 107 4.00 -18.25 7.94
N TYR A 108 4.68 -17.52 8.81
CA TYR A 108 4.15 -16.42 9.61
C TYR A 108 5.10 -15.22 9.51
N ASP A 109 4.56 -14.05 9.34
CA ASP A 109 5.27 -12.78 9.31
C ASP A 109 4.56 -11.77 10.21
N ALA A 110 5.32 -10.99 10.97
CA ALA A 110 4.79 -9.98 11.86
C ALA A 110 5.77 -8.83 12.04
N TYR A 111 5.25 -7.62 12.04
CA TYR A 111 6.00 -6.42 12.37
C TYR A 111 5.08 -5.31 12.89
N PHE A 112 5.66 -4.34 13.57
CA PHE A 112 4.99 -3.10 13.92
C PHE A 112 5.98 -1.93 13.89
N GLY A 113 5.43 -0.72 13.89
CA GLY A 113 6.19 0.52 13.89
C GLY A 113 5.31 1.70 13.55
N THR A 114 5.86 2.64 12.79
CA THR A 114 5.13 3.82 12.34
C THR A 114 4.90 3.77 10.83
N TYR A 115 4.01 4.65 10.33
CA TYR A 115 3.81 4.80 8.89
C TYR A 115 3.72 6.26 8.46
N THR A 116 4.10 6.50 7.21
CA THR A 116 3.94 7.78 6.53
C THR A 116 3.22 7.58 5.20
N VAL A 117 2.40 8.56 4.79
CA VAL A 117 1.66 8.53 3.51
C VAL A 117 2.17 9.62 2.60
N ASP A 118 2.56 9.26 1.39
CA ASP A 118 2.75 10.19 0.29
C ASP A 118 1.55 10.10 -0.66
N ALA A 119 0.58 11.01 -0.46
CA ALA A 119 -0.63 11.05 -1.28
C ALA A 119 -0.37 11.51 -2.73
N GLN A 120 0.76 12.15 -3.02
CA GLN A 120 1.14 12.52 -4.38
C GLN A 120 1.67 11.32 -5.15
N ALA A 121 2.51 10.53 -4.50
CA ALA A 121 3.03 9.29 -5.06
C ALA A 121 2.03 8.12 -4.97
N GLY A 122 0.96 8.25 -4.18
CA GLY A 122 0.01 7.17 -3.91
C GLY A 122 0.65 6.04 -3.12
N THR A 123 1.48 6.36 -2.13
CA THR A 123 2.22 5.35 -1.38
C THR A 123 2.05 5.50 0.12
N VAL A 124 2.17 4.38 0.83
CA VAL A 124 2.39 4.30 2.27
C VAL A 124 3.75 3.64 2.52
N THR A 125 4.50 4.19 3.47
CA THR A 125 5.78 3.60 3.90
C THR A 125 5.64 3.18 5.36
N HIS A 126 5.90 1.90 5.64
CA HIS A 126 6.00 1.35 6.99
C HIS A 126 7.45 1.45 7.45
N HIS A 127 7.68 2.06 8.60
CA HIS A 127 8.97 2.14 9.29
C HIS A 127 8.94 1.14 10.44
N LEU A 128 9.74 0.08 10.35
CA LEU A 128 9.65 -1.06 11.25
C LEU A 128 10.47 -0.83 12.52
N ASP A 129 9.79 -0.64 13.66
CA ASP A 129 10.43 -0.56 14.98
C ASP A 129 10.77 -1.95 15.51
N ALA A 130 9.93 -2.95 15.18
CA ALA A 130 10.16 -4.35 15.49
C ALA A 130 9.58 -5.26 14.40
N ALA A 131 10.20 -6.42 14.22
CA ALA A 131 9.79 -7.43 13.25
C ALA A 131 10.10 -8.83 13.75
N LEU A 132 9.37 -9.84 13.23
CA LEU A 132 9.65 -11.24 13.51
C LEU A 132 11.07 -11.63 13.05
N ALA A 133 11.48 -11.17 11.87
CA ALA A 133 12.84 -11.34 11.37
C ALA A 133 13.72 -10.18 11.89
N PRO A 134 14.77 -10.47 12.69
CA PRO A 134 15.63 -9.42 13.25
C PRO A 134 16.26 -8.50 12.20
N ALA A 135 16.54 -9.02 11.00
CA ALA A 135 17.12 -8.25 9.89
C ALA A 135 16.17 -7.18 9.32
N ASP A 136 14.88 -7.24 9.65
CA ASP A 136 13.89 -6.27 9.18
C ASP A 136 13.70 -5.08 10.13
N VAL A 137 14.21 -5.16 11.35
CA VAL A 137 14.15 -4.06 12.32
C VAL A 137 14.90 -2.83 11.77
N GLY A 138 14.27 -1.67 11.82
CA GLY A 138 14.77 -0.41 11.28
C GLY A 138 14.60 -0.23 9.77
N ARG A 139 14.03 -1.20 9.06
CA ARG A 139 13.76 -1.07 7.63
C ARG A 139 12.53 -0.21 7.36
N SER A 140 12.48 0.34 6.15
CA SER A 140 11.33 1.06 5.61
C SER A 140 10.79 0.31 4.40
N LEU A 141 9.49 0.01 4.40
CA LEU A 141 8.81 -0.78 3.40
C LEU A 141 7.74 0.06 2.70
N THR A 142 8.00 0.49 1.45
CA THR A 142 7.07 1.34 0.69
C THR A 142 6.10 0.50 -0.14
N ARG A 143 4.83 0.88 -0.14
CA ARG A 143 3.72 0.22 -0.84
C ARG A 143 2.94 1.24 -1.65
N HIS A 144 2.59 0.92 -2.88
CA HIS A 144 1.52 1.62 -3.58
C HIS A 144 0.18 1.29 -2.94
N VAL A 145 -0.67 2.29 -2.81
CA VAL A 145 -1.98 2.21 -2.16
C VAL A 145 -3.07 2.39 -3.19
N GLU A 146 -3.99 1.46 -3.26
CA GLU A 146 -5.27 1.62 -3.92
C GLU A 146 -6.37 1.29 -2.92
N LEU A 147 -7.25 2.26 -2.65
CA LEU A 147 -8.36 2.10 -1.73
C LEU A 147 -9.68 2.30 -2.48
N LYS A 148 -10.55 1.29 -2.42
CA LYS A 148 -11.88 1.31 -3.03
C LYS A 148 -12.90 0.80 -2.01
N ALA A 149 -13.73 1.69 -1.49
CA ALA A 149 -14.66 1.38 -0.41
C ALA A 149 -13.93 0.65 0.74
N ASP A 150 -14.30 -0.58 1.05
CA ASP A 150 -13.74 -1.39 2.13
C ASP A 150 -12.60 -2.32 1.69
N VAL A 151 -12.04 -2.11 0.49
CA VAL A 151 -10.92 -2.90 -0.04
C VAL A 151 -9.68 -2.03 -0.16
N LEU A 152 -8.63 -2.42 0.55
CA LEU A 152 -7.29 -1.83 0.48
C LEU A 152 -6.37 -2.79 -0.29
N THR A 153 -5.79 -2.32 -1.38
CA THR A 153 -4.76 -3.04 -2.13
C THR A 153 -3.40 -2.37 -1.89
N LEU A 154 -2.46 -3.13 -1.37
CA LEU A 154 -1.06 -2.72 -1.24
C LEU A 154 -0.23 -3.49 -2.26
N SER A 155 0.57 -2.79 -3.08
CA SER A 155 1.42 -3.44 -4.07
C SER A 155 2.84 -2.87 -4.09
N PHE A 156 3.80 -3.73 -4.43
CA PHE A 156 5.23 -3.37 -4.50
C PHE A 156 6.01 -4.38 -5.32
N GLN A 157 7.14 -3.93 -5.87
CA GLN A 157 8.09 -4.84 -6.53
C GLN A 157 8.98 -5.54 -5.52
N THR A 158 9.23 -6.82 -5.72
CA THR A 158 10.12 -7.65 -4.92
C THR A 158 10.74 -8.75 -5.79
N THR A 159 11.86 -9.32 -5.33
CA THR A 159 12.44 -10.53 -5.95
C THR A 159 11.94 -11.76 -5.19
N VAL A 160 11.68 -12.85 -5.93
CA VAL A 160 11.34 -14.14 -5.35
C VAL A 160 12.55 -15.09 -5.35
N GLY A 161 12.42 -16.27 -4.73
CA GLY A 161 13.53 -17.16 -4.44
C GLY A 161 14.42 -17.60 -5.61
N ASN A 162 13.92 -17.54 -6.85
CA ASN A 162 14.68 -17.79 -8.08
C ASN A 162 15.32 -16.52 -8.68
N GLY A 163 15.26 -15.38 -7.99
CA GLY A 163 15.76 -14.08 -8.44
C GLY A 163 14.83 -13.33 -9.39
N ALA A 164 13.67 -13.86 -9.73
CA ALA A 164 12.71 -13.18 -10.61
C ALA A 164 12.09 -11.97 -9.91
N LEU A 165 11.94 -10.88 -10.66
CA LEU A 165 11.22 -9.68 -10.21
C LEU A 165 9.72 -9.87 -10.41
N VAL A 166 8.95 -9.64 -9.37
CA VAL A 166 7.48 -9.71 -9.40
C VAL A 166 6.88 -8.47 -8.78
N THR A 167 5.64 -8.17 -9.15
CA THR A 167 4.80 -7.22 -8.39
C THR A 167 3.96 -8.01 -7.41
N ARG A 168 4.27 -7.89 -6.12
CA ARG A 168 3.47 -8.47 -5.05
C ARG A 168 2.24 -7.61 -4.79
N VAL A 169 1.08 -8.23 -4.76
CA VAL A 169 -0.22 -7.60 -4.54
C VAL A 169 -0.86 -8.23 -3.31
N ILE A 170 -1.19 -7.42 -2.32
CA ILE A 170 -1.80 -7.84 -1.06
C ILE A 170 -3.14 -7.14 -0.94
N VAL A 171 -4.21 -7.91 -0.84
CA VAL A 171 -5.59 -7.40 -0.74
C VAL A 171 -6.10 -7.58 0.68
N TRP A 172 -6.62 -6.51 1.22
CA TRP A 172 -7.15 -6.41 2.57
C TRP A 172 -8.59 -5.91 2.52
N ARG A 173 -9.42 -6.41 3.43
CA ARG A 173 -10.79 -5.93 3.63
C ARG A 173 -10.93 -5.28 5.00
N ARG A 174 -11.60 -4.13 5.04
CA ARG A 174 -11.88 -3.44 6.29
C ARG A 174 -12.70 -4.34 7.22
N VAL A 175 -12.27 -4.41 8.48
CA VAL A 175 -13.04 -5.06 9.54
C VAL A 175 -14.07 -4.06 10.05
N ALA A 176 -15.34 -4.48 10.11
CA ALA A 176 -16.47 -3.68 10.57
C ALA A 176 -16.37 -3.40 12.09
#